data_96d61121cd2bdbf88d8a1866346fc08c
#
_entry.id   96d61121cd2bdbf88d8a1866346fc08c
#
_cell.length_a   1.000
_cell.length_b   1.000
_cell.length_c   1.000
_cell.angle_alpha   90.00
_cell.angle_beta   90.00
_cell.angle_gamma   90.00
#
_symmetry.space_group_name_H-M   'P 1'
#
loop_
_entity.id
_entity.type
_entity.pdbx_description
1 polymer ?
#
loop_
_entity_poly.entity_id
_entity_poly.type
_entity_poly.pdbx_seq_one_letter_code
_entity_poly.pdbx_strand_id
1 'polypeptide(L)'
;MTTERIRDFLATRRPEGPCLVVDLDIVRDNYRAFEKALPDSSIYYAVKANPAPEILRLLASMGSNFDCASVAEIEMAMDAGATPRRISFGNTIKKERDVARAHALGVNLFAVDSHEEVEKIARAAPGARVFCRVLTDGEGAEWPLSRKFGCVPQMAVDVLVYAHQLGLVSYGVSFHVGSQMTKLDAWDAALADARRVFEKLAQQGIELKMVNMGGGFPTRYLKDVPTAQAYGQAIFGALRKHFGNQLPETIIEPGRGMVGNAGVIKAEVVLVSKKADTDQMRWVFLDIGKFGGLAETMDEAIRYPIRTARDGDEMENCVIAGPTCDSADVLYEKTPYPLPISLTIGDEVLIEGTGAYTTTYASVAFNGFEPLRSYVI
;
A
#
# COMPACT_ATOMS: atom_id res chain seq x y z
N MET A 1 -14.09 -7.97 4.77
CA MET A 1 -15.50 -8.24 5.15
C MET A 1 -15.75 -7.62 6.52
N THR A 2 -16.94 -7.07 6.71
CA THR A 2 -17.31 -6.41 7.98
C THR A 2 -17.36 -7.45 9.11
N THR A 3 -16.46 -7.32 10.10
CA THR A 3 -16.41 -8.21 11.26
C THR A 3 -17.56 -7.92 12.23
N GLU A 4 -17.87 -8.84 13.13
CA GLU A 4 -18.84 -8.63 14.20
C GLU A 4 -18.41 -7.45 15.10
N ARG A 5 -17.13 -7.34 15.43
CA ARG A 5 -16.58 -6.21 16.19
C ARG A 5 -16.84 -4.86 15.54
N ILE A 6 -16.69 -4.76 14.22
CA ILE A 6 -16.99 -3.51 13.48
C ILE A 6 -18.49 -3.21 13.57
N ARG A 7 -19.36 -4.21 13.38
CA ARG A 7 -20.82 -4.03 13.48
C ARG A 7 -21.24 -3.57 14.88
N ASP A 8 -20.73 -4.20 15.92
CA ASP A 8 -21.01 -3.84 17.31
C ASP A 8 -20.52 -2.43 17.63
N PHE A 9 -19.32 -2.05 17.16
CA PHE A 9 -18.81 -0.70 17.30
C PHE A 9 -19.74 0.32 16.66
N LEU A 10 -20.13 0.12 15.40
CA LEU A 10 -21.01 1.02 14.67
C LEU A 10 -22.39 1.13 15.32
N ALA A 11 -22.98 -0.01 15.75
CA ALA A 11 -24.27 -0.05 16.42
C ALA A 11 -24.26 0.67 17.78
N THR A 12 -23.17 0.56 18.53
CA THR A 12 -23.01 1.14 19.87
C THR A 12 -22.60 2.62 19.81
N ARG A 13 -21.58 2.94 19.00
CA ARG A 13 -20.96 4.27 18.96
C ARG A 13 -21.75 5.27 18.10
N ARG A 14 -22.41 4.75 17.05
CA ARG A 14 -23.20 5.53 16.07
C ARG A 14 -22.48 6.81 15.62
N PRO A 15 -21.27 6.71 15.03
CA PRO A 15 -20.53 7.88 14.62
C PRO A 15 -21.33 8.70 13.60
N GLU A 16 -21.33 10.02 13.76
CA GLU A 16 -21.92 10.95 12.78
C GLU A 16 -21.03 11.04 11.54
N GLY A 17 -21.66 11.10 10.35
CA GLY A 17 -20.99 11.21 9.05
C GLY A 17 -20.15 9.99 8.67
N PRO A 18 -19.39 10.09 7.56
CA PRO A 18 -18.56 9.00 7.09
C PRO A 18 -17.38 8.77 8.03
N CYS A 19 -17.07 7.48 8.28
CA CYS A 19 -15.92 7.12 9.09
C CYS A 19 -15.34 5.76 8.69
N LEU A 20 -14.03 5.64 8.82
CA LEU A 20 -13.30 4.37 8.72
C LEU A 20 -13.25 3.69 10.09
N VAL A 21 -13.57 2.41 10.13
CA VAL A 21 -13.33 1.55 11.30
C VAL A 21 -12.37 0.44 10.92
N VAL A 22 -11.27 0.29 11.66
CA VAL A 22 -10.24 -0.72 11.41
C VAL A 22 -10.20 -1.72 12.56
N ASP A 23 -10.31 -3.00 12.25
CA ASP A 23 -10.20 -4.10 13.21
C ASP A 23 -8.75 -4.59 13.30
N LEU A 24 -8.11 -4.40 14.46
CA LEU A 24 -6.73 -4.80 14.72
C LEU A 24 -6.51 -6.32 14.72
N ASP A 25 -7.53 -7.12 15.01
CA ASP A 25 -7.39 -8.56 14.97
C ASP A 25 -7.13 -9.05 13.54
N ILE A 26 -7.79 -8.44 12.56
CA ILE A 26 -7.52 -8.73 11.14
C ILE A 26 -6.10 -8.32 10.73
N VAL A 27 -5.62 -7.16 11.19
CA VAL A 27 -4.22 -6.73 10.94
C VAL A 27 -3.23 -7.74 11.52
N ARG A 28 -3.48 -8.21 12.74
CA ARG A 28 -2.66 -9.24 13.42
C ARG A 28 -2.64 -10.54 12.62
N ASP A 29 -3.79 -10.99 12.15
CA ASP A 29 -3.91 -12.24 11.41
C ASP A 29 -3.22 -12.16 10.05
N ASN A 30 -3.33 -11.01 9.36
CA ASN A 30 -2.60 -10.75 8.11
C ASN A 30 -1.09 -10.78 8.32
N TYR A 31 -0.58 -10.15 9.39
CA TYR A 31 0.85 -10.18 9.72
C TYR A 31 1.34 -11.62 9.92
N ARG A 32 0.62 -12.42 10.72
CA ARG A 32 0.94 -13.84 10.96
C ARG A 32 0.87 -14.67 9.68
N ALA A 33 -0.06 -14.35 8.79
CA ALA A 33 -0.16 -15.04 7.50
C ALA A 33 1.07 -14.79 6.62
N PHE A 34 1.59 -13.56 6.56
CA PHE A 34 2.85 -13.25 5.85
C PHE A 34 4.07 -13.87 6.52
N GLU A 35 4.18 -13.78 7.84
CA GLU A 35 5.25 -14.38 8.62
C GLU A 35 5.33 -15.91 8.37
N LYS A 36 4.18 -16.58 8.36
CA LYS A 36 4.09 -18.01 8.07
C LYS A 36 4.39 -18.35 6.60
N ALA A 37 3.97 -17.49 5.67
CA ALA A 37 4.12 -17.73 4.24
C ALA A 37 5.57 -17.51 3.75
N LEU A 38 6.29 -16.58 4.36
CA LEU A 38 7.66 -16.18 4.02
C LEU A 38 8.51 -16.08 5.28
N PRO A 39 8.79 -17.22 5.98
CA PRO A 39 9.42 -17.20 7.30
C PRO A 39 10.87 -16.68 7.29
N ASP A 40 11.55 -16.77 6.14
CA ASP A 40 12.93 -16.30 5.97
C ASP A 40 13.00 -14.84 5.46
N SER A 41 11.87 -14.18 5.26
CA SER A 41 11.81 -12.79 4.79
C SER A 41 11.43 -11.83 5.91
N SER A 42 12.15 -10.73 6.01
CA SER A 42 11.80 -9.65 6.94
C SER A 42 10.61 -8.86 6.41
N ILE A 43 9.58 -8.70 7.23
CA ILE A 43 8.40 -7.89 6.90
C ILE A 43 8.68 -6.43 7.26
N TYR A 44 8.61 -5.54 6.27
CA TYR A 44 8.66 -4.09 6.41
C TYR A 44 7.29 -3.52 6.08
N TYR A 45 6.48 -3.23 7.10
CA TYR A 45 5.17 -2.64 6.86
C TYR A 45 5.28 -1.29 6.16
N ALA A 46 4.61 -1.12 5.02
CA ALA A 46 4.58 0.15 4.29
C ALA A 46 3.64 1.13 5.00
N VAL A 47 4.22 2.04 5.80
CA VAL A 47 3.48 2.97 6.69
C VAL A 47 2.45 3.80 5.94
N LYS A 48 2.76 4.23 4.71
CA LYS A 48 1.87 4.98 3.81
C LYS A 48 0.49 4.36 3.59
N ALA A 49 0.36 3.03 3.76
CA ALA A 49 -0.92 2.35 3.57
C ALA A 49 -1.95 2.74 4.63
N ASN A 50 -1.53 2.77 5.89
CA ASN A 50 -2.32 3.30 7.01
C ASN A 50 -1.39 3.59 8.21
N PRO A 51 -1.13 4.85 8.53
CA PRO A 51 -0.21 5.27 9.58
C PRO A 51 -0.86 5.37 10.98
N ALA A 52 -2.05 4.81 11.19
CA ALA A 52 -2.72 4.91 12.48
C ALA A 52 -1.82 4.40 13.62
N PRO A 53 -1.63 5.16 14.70
CA PRO A 53 -0.70 4.81 15.78
C PRO A 53 -0.96 3.43 16.40
N GLU A 54 -2.21 3.01 16.47
CA GLU A 54 -2.62 1.71 17.01
C GLU A 54 -2.12 0.56 16.12
N ILE A 55 -2.21 0.71 14.79
CA ILE A 55 -1.68 -0.26 13.82
C ILE A 55 -0.17 -0.35 13.94
N LEU A 56 0.51 0.80 13.98
CA LEU A 56 1.97 0.82 14.08
C LEU A 56 2.44 0.18 15.39
N ARG A 57 1.80 0.48 16.54
CA ARG A 57 2.13 -0.13 17.84
C ARG A 57 1.90 -1.64 17.82
N LEU A 58 0.78 -2.11 17.26
CA LEU A 58 0.51 -3.54 17.12
C LEU A 58 1.65 -4.21 16.33
N LEU A 59 1.94 -3.71 15.14
CA LEU A 59 2.95 -4.29 14.25
C LEU A 59 4.36 -4.19 14.87
N ALA A 60 4.71 -3.10 15.54
CA ALA A 60 5.97 -2.95 16.27
C ALA A 60 6.11 -4.02 17.36
N SER A 61 5.05 -4.27 18.12
CA SER A 61 5.00 -5.29 19.20
C SER A 61 5.11 -6.72 18.67
N MET A 62 4.66 -6.96 17.43
CA MET A 62 4.76 -8.25 16.75
C MET A 62 6.13 -8.49 16.07
N GLY A 63 7.02 -7.50 16.08
CA GLY A 63 8.35 -7.66 15.48
C GLY A 63 8.47 -7.14 14.04
N SER A 64 7.43 -6.52 13.46
CA SER A 64 7.50 -5.92 12.13
C SER A 64 8.59 -4.84 12.04
N ASN A 65 9.25 -4.77 10.90
CA ASN A 65 10.01 -3.59 10.48
C ASN A 65 9.07 -2.63 9.72
N PHE A 66 9.59 -1.46 9.32
CA PHE A 66 8.78 -0.41 8.71
C PHE A 66 9.49 0.17 7.47
N ASP A 67 8.75 0.22 6.35
CA ASP A 67 9.12 1.00 5.17
C ASP A 67 8.48 2.38 5.27
N CYS A 68 9.32 3.41 5.40
CA CYS A 68 8.91 4.79 5.61
C CYS A 68 9.27 5.65 4.39
N ALA A 69 8.34 6.48 3.94
CA ALA A 69 8.50 7.35 2.79
C ALA A 69 8.92 8.78 3.16
N SER A 70 8.93 9.13 4.44
CA SER A 70 9.27 10.47 4.95
C SER A 70 9.83 10.39 6.38
N VAL A 71 10.45 11.50 6.83
CA VAL A 71 10.89 11.62 8.24
C VAL A 71 9.70 11.53 9.20
N ALA A 72 8.56 12.09 8.83
CA ALA A 72 7.35 12.00 9.66
C ALA A 72 6.92 10.54 9.89
N GLU A 73 6.94 9.70 8.85
CA GLU A 73 6.65 8.27 9.00
C GLU A 73 7.72 7.53 9.81
N ILE A 74 9.00 7.92 9.70
CA ILE A 74 10.09 7.39 10.55
C ILE A 74 9.81 7.70 12.02
N GLU A 75 9.47 8.94 12.34
CA GLU A 75 9.15 9.38 13.70
C GLU A 75 7.90 8.66 14.23
N MET A 76 6.83 8.53 13.43
CA MET A 76 5.64 7.74 13.79
C MET A 76 5.97 6.27 14.10
N ALA A 77 6.83 5.62 13.30
CA ALA A 77 7.24 4.24 13.54
C ALA A 77 8.08 4.11 14.84
N MET A 78 8.96 5.07 15.11
CA MET A 78 9.76 5.11 16.33
C MET A 78 8.89 5.36 17.58
N ASP A 79 7.93 6.27 17.50
CA ASP A 79 6.96 6.54 18.57
C ASP A 79 6.07 5.31 18.87
N ALA A 80 5.86 4.48 17.86
CA ALA A 80 5.17 3.19 18.01
C ALA A 80 6.03 2.07 18.62
N GLY A 81 7.34 2.33 18.84
CA GLY A 81 8.26 1.39 19.47
C GLY A 81 9.25 0.69 18.51
N ALA A 82 9.31 1.11 17.25
CA ALA A 82 10.32 0.59 16.33
C ALA A 82 11.70 1.20 16.64
N THR A 83 12.74 0.36 16.65
CA THR A 83 14.12 0.87 16.70
C THR A 83 14.57 1.33 15.31
N PRO A 84 15.52 2.28 15.20
CA PRO A 84 16.01 2.76 13.90
C PRO A 84 16.52 1.66 12.96
N ARG A 85 17.04 0.57 13.51
CA ARG A 85 17.53 -0.59 12.74
C ARG A 85 16.41 -1.36 12.02
N ARG A 86 15.17 -1.18 12.46
CA ARG A 86 13.96 -1.80 11.91
C ARG A 86 13.25 -0.89 10.90
N ILE A 87 13.91 0.19 10.45
CA ILE A 87 13.34 1.19 9.56
C ILE A 87 14.18 1.29 8.29
N SER A 88 13.52 1.28 7.14
CA SER A 88 14.07 1.69 5.86
C SER A 88 13.46 3.03 5.42
N PHE A 89 14.27 3.90 4.83
CA PHE A 89 13.77 5.09 4.14
C PHE A 89 13.60 4.74 2.66
N GLY A 90 12.43 4.13 2.35
CA GLY A 90 12.18 3.45 1.07
C GLY A 90 11.78 4.35 -0.09
N ASN A 91 11.60 5.66 0.13
CA ASN A 91 11.38 6.60 -0.98
C ASN A 91 12.70 6.87 -1.71
N THR A 92 12.73 6.70 -3.05
CA THR A 92 13.94 6.90 -3.85
C THR A 92 14.30 8.38 -4.05
N ILE A 93 13.40 9.32 -3.73
CA ILE A 93 13.63 10.76 -3.75
C ILE A 93 13.45 11.34 -2.34
N LYS A 94 14.44 12.05 -1.85
CA LYS A 94 14.46 12.63 -0.49
C LYS A 94 15.09 14.00 -0.49
N LYS A 95 14.64 14.91 0.37
CA LYS A 95 15.38 16.14 0.63
C LYS A 95 16.66 15.80 1.40
N GLU A 96 17.77 16.44 1.06
CA GLU A 96 19.06 16.19 1.72
C GLU A 96 18.97 16.38 3.25
N ARG A 97 18.27 17.42 3.71
CA ARG A 97 18.01 17.64 5.14
C ARG A 97 17.21 16.51 5.81
N ASP A 98 16.32 15.85 5.06
CA ASP A 98 15.51 14.74 5.58
C ASP A 98 16.35 13.46 5.68
N VAL A 99 17.30 13.26 4.76
CA VAL A 99 18.32 12.21 4.87
C VAL A 99 19.18 12.42 6.10
N ALA A 100 19.70 13.64 6.30
CA ALA A 100 20.50 13.99 7.49
C ALA A 100 19.71 13.75 8.79
N ARG A 101 18.43 14.16 8.83
CA ARG A 101 17.57 13.95 10.01
C ARG A 101 17.34 12.46 10.28
N ALA A 102 17.02 11.66 9.26
CA ALA A 102 16.82 10.23 9.40
C ALA A 102 18.10 9.52 9.89
N HIS A 103 19.26 9.91 9.34
CA HIS A 103 20.55 9.38 9.76
C HIS A 103 20.88 9.76 11.22
N ALA A 104 20.60 11.00 11.64
CA ALA A 104 20.77 11.44 13.03
C ALA A 104 19.84 10.69 14.00
N LEU A 105 18.66 10.23 13.57
CA LEU A 105 17.78 9.35 14.32
C LEU A 105 18.28 7.90 14.37
N GLY A 106 19.34 7.55 13.62
CA GLY A 106 19.96 6.23 13.58
C GLY A 106 19.45 5.32 12.45
N VAL A 107 18.60 5.82 11.54
CA VAL A 107 18.20 5.07 10.33
C VAL A 107 19.40 4.99 9.39
N ASN A 108 19.68 3.78 8.90
CA ASN A 108 20.86 3.49 8.10
C ASN A 108 20.59 2.61 6.86
N LEU A 109 19.37 2.63 6.33
CA LEU A 109 18.99 1.88 5.14
C LEU A 109 18.13 2.79 4.25
N PHE A 110 18.66 3.14 3.06
CA PHE A 110 18.06 4.14 2.17
C PHE A 110 17.90 3.60 0.76
N ALA A 111 16.72 3.83 0.17
CA ALA A 111 16.45 3.54 -1.23
C ALA A 111 17.04 4.62 -2.16
N VAL A 112 17.56 4.20 -3.31
CA VAL A 112 18.06 5.08 -4.38
C VAL A 112 17.62 4.54 -5.74
N ASP A 113 17.64 5.38 -6.78
CA ASP A 113 17.47 4.97 -8.18
C ASP A 113 18.21 5.90 -9.17
N SER A 114 19.09 6.78 -8.65
CA SER A 114 19.86 7.73 -9.46
C SER A 114 21.19 8.10 -8.78
N HIS A 115 22.14 8.60 -9.56
CA HIS A 115 23.44 9.05 -9.08
C HIS A 115 23.30 10.29 -8.18
N GLU A 116 22.41 11.20 -8.53
CA GLU A 116 22.15 12.43 -7.80
C GLU A 116 21.60 12.17 -6.39
N GLU A 117 20.78 11.11 -6.26
CA GLU A 117 20.29 10.70 -4.93
C GLU A 117 21.41 10.09 -4.09
N VAL A 118 22.27 9.27 -4.70
CA VAL A 118 23.46 8.71 -4.03
C VAL A 118 24.38 9.82 -3.49
N GLU A 119 24.63 10.88 -4.27
CA GLU A 119 25.44 12.02 -3.85
C GLU A 119 24.86 12.71 -2.59
N LYS A 120 23.54 12.93 -2.58
CA LYS A 120 22.88 13.51 -1.40
C LYS A 120 23.05 12.63 -0.17
N ILE A 121 22.87 11.31 -0.32
CA ILE A 121 23.02 10.37 0.79
C ILE A 121 24.47 10.34 1.26
N ALA A 122 25.45 10.32 0.36
CA ALA A 122 26.87 10.32 0.73
C ALA A 122 27.27 11.55 1.56
N ARG A 123 26.69 12.74 1.23
CA ARG A 123 26.92 13.97 2.01
C ARG A 123 26.19 13.97 3.36
N ALA A 124 24.92 13.51 3.37
CA ALA A 124 24.01 13.66 4.51
C ALA A 124 24.02 12.47 5.49
N ALA A 125 24.43 11.29 5.01
CA ALA A 125 24.46 10.03 5.76
C ALA A 125 25.70 9.20 5.38
N PRO A 126 26.93 9.68 5.64
CA PRO A 126 28.16 8.98 5.24
C PRO A 126 28.20 7.57 5.83
N GLY A 127 28.63 6.58 5.00
CA GLY A 127 28.68 5.18 5.37
C GLY A 127 27.34 4.45 5.47
N ALA A 128 26.25 5.10 5.09
CA ALA A 128 24.92 4.48 5.09
C ALA A 128 24.83 3.32 4.09
N ARG A 129 23.94 2.36 4.38
CA ARG A 129 23.57 1.28 3.49
C ARG A 129 22.54 1.80 2.47
N VAL A 130 22.78 1.53 1.19
CA VAL A 130 21.87 1.88 0.12
C VAL A 130 21.45 0.65 -0.68
N PHE A 131 20.21 0.66 -1.14
CA PHE A 131 19.69 -0.33 -2.07
C PHE A 131 19.06 0.37 -3.27
N CYS A 132 19.32 -0.16 -4.48
CA CYS A 132 18.85 0.46 -5.70
C CYS A 132 17.54 -0.17 -6.17
N ARG A 133 16.55 0.69 -6.45
CA ARG A 133 15.26 0.24 -6.98
C ARG A 133 15.34 0.03 -8.49
N VAL A 134 14.97 -1.17 -8.94
CA VAL A 134 14.90 -1.55 -10.34
C VAL A 134 13.46 -1.41 -10.84
N LEU A 135 13.31 -0.94 -12.09
CA LEU A 135 12.03 -0.88 -12.79
C LEU A 135 11.47 -2.28 -13.03
N THR A 136 10.15 -2.39 -12.90
CA THR A 136 9.35 -3.53 -13.38
C THR A 136 8.30 -3.01 -14.35
N ASP A 137 7.77 -3.88 -15.20
CA ASP A 137 6.71 -3.51 -16.15
C ASP A 137 5.35 -3.28 -15.49
N GLY A 138 5.12 -3.88 -14.31
CA GLY A 138 3.85 -3.78 -13.56
C GLY A 138 2.69 -4.50 -14.23
N GLU A 139 2.95 -5.37 -15.21
CA GLU A 139 1.90 -6.10 -15.92
C GLU A 139 1.10 -7.00 -14.97
N GLY A 140 -0.21 -6.79 -14.92
CA GLY A 140 -1.14 -7.53 -14.05
C GLY A 140 -1.46 -6.85 -12.72
N ALA A 141 -0.92 -5.66 -12.44
CA ALA A 141 -1.35 -4.84 -11.32
C ALA A 141 -2.65 -4.09 -11.65
N GLU A 142 -3.61 -4.04 -10.71
CA GLU A 142 -4.85 -3.26 -10.88
C GLU A 142 -4.59 -1.76 -10.72
N TRP A 143 -3.66 -1.36 -9.84
CA TRP A 143 -3.20 0.01 -9.74
C TRP A 143 -1.91 0.19 -10.54
N PRO A 144 -1.91 1.03 -11.59
CA PRO A 144 -0.81 1.09 -12.55
C PRO A 144 0.48 1.62 -11.92
N LEU A 145 1.60 1.00 -12.33
CA LEU A 145 2.93 1.56 -12.10
C LEU A 145 3.25 2.61 -13.16
N SER A 146 3.89 3.68 -12.73
CA SER A 146 4.51 4.65 -13.62
C SER A 146 6.04 4.50 -13.59
N ARG A 147 6.72 5.05 -14.59
CA ARG A 147 8.19 5.14 -14.61
C ARG A 147 8.74 6.22 -13.65
N LYS A 148 7.94 6.62 -12.66
CA LYS A 148 8.33 7.63 -11.67
C LYS A 148 9.49 7.16 -10.79
N PHE A 149 9.55 5.86 -10.50
CA PHE A 149 10.53 5.28 -9.58
C PHE A 149 11.25 4.10 -10.21
N GLY A 150 12.52 3.97 -9.85
CA GLY A 150 13.37 2.88 -10.28
C GLY A 150 14.13 3.19 -11.58
N CYS A 151 15.20 2.45 -11.81
CA CYS A 151 16.02 2.53 -13.00
C CYS A 151 16.19 1.16 -13.66
N VAL A 152 16.67 1.13 -14.90
CA VAL A 152 16.95 -0.15 -15.59
C VAL A 152 18.08 -0.92 -14.88
N PRO A 153 18.14 -2.26 -14.98
CA PRO A 153 19.13 -3.07 -14.24
C PRO A 153 20.57 -2.64 -14.48
N GLN A 154 20.96 -2.22 -15.69
CA GLN A 154 22.32 -1.73 -15.93
C GLN A 154 22.61 -0.44 -15.17
N MET A 155 21.68 0.51 -15.16
CA MET A 155 21.85 1.75 -14.38
C MET A 155 21.91 1.46 -12.88
N ALA A 156 21.19 0.45 -12.38
CA ALA A 156 21.28 0.05 -10.97
C ALA A 156 22.69 -0.46 -10.62
N VAL A 157 23.36 -1.17 -11.52
CA VAL A 157 24.78 -1.53 -11.35
C VAL A 157 25.64 -0.26 -11.24
N ASP A 158 25.49 0.68 -12.18
CA ASP A 158 26.29 1.91 -12.24
C ASP A 158 26.07 2.77 -10.98
N VAL A 159 24.81 2.92 -10.54
CA VAL A 159 24.43 3.65 -9.30
C VAL A 159 25.05 3.00 -8.05
N LEU A 160 25.05 1.67 -7.94
CA LEU A 160 25.61 0.98 -6.78
C LEU A 160 27.14 0.97 -6.79
N VAL A 161 27.79 0.91 -7.96
CA VAL A 161 29.24 1.13 -8.08
C VAL A 161 29.61 2.53 -7.62
N TYR A 162 28.86 3.54 -8.07
CA TYR A 162 29.09 4.92 -7.69
C TYR A 162 28.87 5.15 -6.18
N ALA A 163 27.85 4.53 -5.61
CA ALA A 163 27.62 4.57 -4.16
C ALA A 163 28.83 4.00 -3.39
N HIS A 164 29.39 2.89 -3.84
CA HIS A 164 30.58 2.29 -3.25
C HIS A 164 31.79 3.22 -3.34
N GLN A 165 32.01 3.87 -4.48
CA GLN A 165 33.08 4.85 -4.68
C GLN A 165 32.98 6.06 -3.76
N LEU A 166 31.75 6.48 -3.41
CA LEU A 166 31.49 7.57 -2.46
C LEU A 166 31.51 7.13 -0.97
N GLY A 167 31.92 5.88 -0.68
CA GLY A 167 32.03 5.37 0.68
C GLY A 167 30.71 4.94 1.32
N LEU A 168 29.63 4.79 0.54
CA LEU A 168 28.39 4.16 0.99
C LEU A 168 28.51 2.63 0.89
N VAL A 169 27.67 1.92 1.63
CA VAL A 169 27.56 0.47 1.56
C VAL A 169 26.51 0.10 0.53
N SER A 170 26.92 -0.37 -0.64
CA SER A 170 26.05 -0.95 -1.66
C SER A 170 25.47 -2.26 -1.13
N TYR A 171 24.26 -2.20 -0.57
CA TYR A 171 23.71 -3.26 0.27
C TYR A 171 22.78 -4.21 -0.47
N GLY A 172 22.00 -3.70 -1.42
CA GLY A 172 21.02 -4.53 -2.09
C GLY A 172 20.32 -3.91 -3.28
N VAL A 173 19.33 -4.64 -3.76
CA VAL A 173 18.44 -4.25 -4.86
C VAL A 173 17.00 -4.33 -4.38
N SER A 174 16.14 -3.44 -4.83
CA SER A 174 14.70 -3.54 -4.63
C SER A 174 13.92 -3.44 -5.93
N PHE A 175 12.70 -3.92 -5.89
CA PHE A 175 11.71 -3.72 -6.94
C PHE A 175 10.30 -3.69 -6.36
N HIS A 176 9.33 -3.28 -7.16
CA HIS A 176 7.91 -3.32 -6.79
C HIS A 176 7.10 -3.76 -8.00
N VAL A 177 6.40 -4.86 -7.89
CA VAL A 177 5.67 -5.49 -9.00
C VAL A 177 4.36 -4.77 -9.39
N GLY A 178 3.94 -3.79 -8.62
CA GLY A 178 2.68 -3.07 -8.80
C GLY A 178 1.70 -3.32 -7.67
N SER A 179 0.85 -2.34 -7.36
CA SER A 179 -0.14 -2.47 -6.29
C SER A 179 -1.32 -3.32 -6.74
N GLN A 180 -1.89 -4.11 -5.82
CA GLN A 180 -2.96 -5.06 -6.13
C GLN A 180 -2.55 -6.06 -7.22
N MET A 181 -1.36 -6.65 -7.08
CA MET A 181 -0.81 -7.63 -8.02
C MET A 181 -1.45 -9.00 -7.80
N THR A 182 -2.20 -9.48 -8.78
CA THR A 182 -2.88 -10.77 -8.71
C THR A 182 -2.14 -11.91 -9.40
N LYS A 183 -1.12 -11.58 -10.22
CA LYS A 183 -0.27 -12.58 -10.90
C LYS A 183 0.84 -13.06 -9.97
N LEU A 184 0.89 -14.36 -9.71
CA LEU A 184 1.91 -14.98 -8.82
C LEU A 184 3.32 -14.94 -9.41
N ASP A 185 3.44 -14.97 -10.74
CA ASP A 185 4.71 -15.00 -11.49
C ASP A 185 5.37 -13.62 -11.66
N ALA A 186 4.70 -12.54 -11.25
CA ALA A 186 5.25 -11.18 -11.36
C ALA A 186 6.60 -11.00 -10.66
N TRP A 187 6.85 -11.74 -9.58
CA TRP A 187 8.13 -11.70 -8.86
C TRP A 187 9.26 -12.44 -9.58
N ASP A 188 8.97 -13.43 -10.44
CA ASP A 188 10.00 -14.23 -11.13
C ASP A 188 10.88 -13.38 -12.05
N ALA A 189 10.27 -12.56 -12.93
CA ALA A 189 11.01 -11.69 -13.83
C ALA A 189 11.84 -10.63 -13.08
N ALA A 190 11.26 -10.03 -12.03
CA ALA A 190 11.95 -9.03 -11.22
C ALA A 190 13.13 -9.63 -10.43
N LEU A 191 13.00 -10.85 -9.94
CA LEU A 191 14.10 -11.58 -9.27
C LEU A 191 15.21 -11.98 -10.25
N ALA A 192 14.87 -12.28 -11.52
CA ALA A 192 15.88 -12.48 -12.57
C ALA A 192 16.70 -11.21 -12.82
N ASP A 193 16.05 -10.05 -12.85
CA ASP A 193 16.72 -8.75 -12.99
C ASP A 193 17.61 -8.44 -11.78
N ALA A 194 17.09 -8.65 -10.57
CA ALA A 194 17.87 -8.50 -9.34
C ALA A 194 19.12 -9.41 -9.38
N ARG A 195 18.99 -10.67 -9.79
CA ARG A 195 20.12 -11.60 -9.90
C ARG A 195 21.19 -11.09 -10.86
N ARG A 196 20.79 -10.55 -12.04
CA ARG A 196 21.73 -9.95 -12.99
C ARG A 196 22.55 -8.79 -12.39
N VAL A 197 21.92 -7.96 -11.55
CA VAL A 197 22.61 -6.87 -10.85
C VAL A 197 23.61 -7.44 -9.84
N PHE A 198 23.22 -8.44 -9.05
CA PHE A 198 24.13 -9.12 -8.10
C PHE A 198 25.37 -9.67 -8.80
N GLU A 199 25.19 -10.39 -9.92
CA GLU A 199 26.30 -11.00 -10.66
C GLU A 199 27.28 -9.97 -11.22
N LYS A 200 26.74 -8.88 -11.81
CA LYS A 200 27.58 -7.81 -12.38
C LYS A 200 28.38 -7.06 -11.32
N LEU A 201 27.81 -6.85 -10.14
CA LEU A 201 28.51 -6.19 -9.03
C LEU A 201 29.56 -7.14 -8.38
N ALA A 202 29.24 -8.41 -8.25
CA ALA A 202 30.21 -9.39 -7.76
C ALA A 202 31.45 -9.48 -8.65
N GLN A 203 31.30 -9.37 -9.99
CA GLN A 203 32.41 -9.29 -10.95
C GLN A 203 33.31 -8.06 -10.73
N GLN A 204 32.78 -7.03 -10.07
CA GLN A 204 33.52 -5.79 -9.73
C GLN A 204 33.97 -5.79 -8.25
N GLY A 205 33.87 -6.92 -7.55
CA GLY A 205 34.24 -7.03 -6.13
C GLY A 205 33.25 -6.43 -5.14
N ILE A 206 32.03 -6.12 -5.57
CA ILE A 206 30.96 -5.56 -4.72
C ILE A 206 29.93 -6.67 -4.47
N GLU A 207 29.87 -7.16 -3.23
CA GLU A 207 28.93 -8.20 -2.84
C GLU A 207 27.67 -7.62 -2.19
N LEU A 208 26.55 -7.69 -2.88
CA LEU A 208 25.24 -7.35 -2.33
C LEU A 208 24.78 -8.41 -1.33
N LYS A 209 24.00 -7.97 -0.32
CA LYS A 209 23.51 -8.83 0.76
C LYS A 209 22.00 -9.02 0.74
N MET A 210 21.25 -8.13 0.12
CA MET A 210 19.80 -8.05 0.31
C MET A 210 19.03 -7.87 -1.01
N VAL A 211 17.90 -8.56 -1.13
CA VAL A 211 16.85 -8.29 -2.13
C VAL A 211 15.58 -7.87 -1.40
N ASN A 212 15.15 -6.64 -1.67
CA ASN A 212 13.85 -6.15 -1.24
C ASN A 212 12.84 -6.37 -2.37
N MET A 213 11.93 -7.30 -2.17
CA MET A 213 10.95 -7.75 -3.16
C MET A 213 9.71 -6.85 -3.21
N GLY A 214 9.72 -5.76 -2.45
CA GLY A 214 8.67 -4.75 -2.45
C GLY A 214 7.34 -5.24 -1.88
N GLY A 215 6.33 -4.45 -2.21
CA GLY A 215 4.93 -4.76 -1.90
C GLY A 215 4.18 -5.34 -3.09
N GLY A 216 2.92 -4.94 -3.23
CA GLY A 216 2.03 -5.39 -4.31
C GLY A 216 1.02 -6.43 -3.87
N PHE A 217 1.20 -7.03 -2.70
CA PHE A 217 0.29 -8.03 -2.14
C PHE A 217 -1.14 -7.47 -2.05
N PRO A 218 -2.11 -8.16 -2.68
CA PRO A 218 -3.46 -7.63 -2.83
C PRO A 218 -4.31 -7.82 -1.58
N THR A 219 -5.40 -7.07 -1.55
CA THR A 219 -6.57 -7.38 -0.72
C THR A 219 -7.73 -7.85 -1.60
N ARG A 220 -8.63 -8.66 -1.05
CA ARG A 220 -9.82 -9.10 -1.75
C ARG A 220 -10.84 -7.95 -1.82
N TYR A 221 -11.25 -7.61 -3.01
CA TYR A 221 -12.37 -6.72 -3.31
C TYR A 221 -13.55 -7.53 -3.88
N LEU A 222 -13.98 -7.23 -5.12
CA LEU A 222 -15.05 -7.97 -5.78
C LEU A 222 -14.59 -9.33 -6.35
N LYS A 223 -13.29 -9.48 -6.61
CA LYS A 223 -12.68 -10.71 -7.13
C LYS A 223 -11.85 -11.40 -6.06
N ASP A 224 -11.80 -12.72 -6.12
CA ASP A 224 -10.89 -13.49 -5.28
C ASP A 224 -9.43 -13.21 -5.66
N VAL A 225 -8.56 -13.24 -4.68
CA VAL A 225 -7.11 -13.05 -4.82
C VAL A 225 -6.36 -14.26 -4.25
N PRO A 226 -5.16 -14.56 -4.75
CA PRO A 226 -4.34 -15.63 -4.17
C PRO A 226 -4.06 -15.38 -2.68
N THR A 227 -3.89 -16.46 -1.92
CA THR A 227 -3.57 -16.40 -0.49
C THR A 227 -2.13 -15.99 -0.25
N ALA A 228 -1.80 -15.49 0.96
CA ALA A 228 -0.41 -15.21 1.36
C ALA A 228 0.48 -16.45 1.16
N GLN A 229 -0.01 -17.64 1.45
CA GLN A 229 0.73 -18.90 1.24
C GLN A 229 1.04 -19.16 -0.24
N ALA A 230 0.11 -18.87 -1.16
CA ALA A 230 0.33 -19.02 -2.59
C ALA A 230 1.44 -18.06 -3.09
N TYR A 231 1.43 -16.80 -2.61
CA TYR A 231 2.51 -15.85 -2.86
C TYR A 231 3.84 -16.33 -2.28
N GLY A 232 3.84 -16.82 -1.04
CA GLY A 232 5.03 -17.34 -0.40
C GLY A 232 5.67 -18.48 -1.19
N GLN A 233 4.88 -19.43 -1.66
CA GLN A 233 5.35 -20.55 -2.49
C GLN A 233 5.93 -20.07 -3.84
N ALA A 234 5.25 -19.16 -4.53
CA ALA A 234 5.70 -18.63 -5.82
C ALA A 234 7.00 -17.82 -5.67
N ILE A 235 7.07 -16.93 -4.69
CA ILE A 235 8.24 -16.10 -4.41
C ILE A 235 9.43 -16.97 -3.99
N PHE A 236 9.23 -17.93 -3.08
CA PHE A 236 10.30 -18.84 -2.66
C PHE A 236 10.80 -19.70 -3.81
N GLY A 237 9.90 -20.21 -4.66
CA GLY A 237 10.27 -20.95 -5.88
C GLY A 237 11.13 -20.10 -6.82
N ALA A 238 10.77 -18.85 -7.05
CA ALA A 238 11.53 -17.92 -7.87
C ALA A 238 12.89 -17.55 -7.25
N LEU A 239 12.96 -17.32 -5.94
CA LEU A 239 14.21 -17.11 -5.22
C LEU A 239 15.17 -18.31 -5.40
N ARG A 240 14.69 -19.52 -5.20
CA ARG A 240 15.49 -20.75 -5.41
C ARG A 240 15.94 -20.91 -6.86
N LYS A 241 15.09 -20.58 -7.82
CA LYS A 241 15.40 -20.63 -9.25
C LYS A 241 16.56 -19.70 -9.62
N HIS A 242 16.57 -18.47 -9.10
CA HIS A 242 17.54 -17.45 -9.50
C HIS A 242 18.78 -17.38 -8.60
N PHE A 243 18.66 -17.67 -7.29
CA PHE A 243 19.75 -17.57 -6.31
C PHE A 243 20.26 -18.93 -5.83
N GLY A 244 19.61 -20.04 -6.22
CA GLY A 244 20.01 -21.39 -5.82
C GLY A 244 19.88 -21.61 -4.31
N ASN A 245 20.94 -22.13 -3.69
CA ASN A 245 20.99 -22.38 -2.25
C ASN A 245 21.62 -21.24 -1.44
N GLN A 246 22.16 -20.22 -2.10
CA GLN A 246 22.77 -19.04 -1.46
C GLN A 246 21.79 -17.86 -1.56
N LEU A 247 20.71 -17.95 -0.80
CA LEU A 247 19.70 -16.90 -0.77
C LEU A 247 20.27 -15.65 -0.07
N PRO A 248 20.05 -14.45 -0.64
CA PRO A 248 20.33 -13.19 0.06
C PRO A 248 19.34 -12.99 1.23
N GLU A 249 19.61 -12.00 2.08
CA GLU A 249 18.59 -11.46 2.97
C GLU A 249 17.40 -10.98 2.13
N THR A 250 16.18 -11.31 2.54
CA THR A 250 14.98 -10.93 1.80
C THR A 250 14.08 -10.04 2.63
N ILE A 251 13.52 -9.03 1.96
CA ILE A 251 12.55 -8.10 2.51
C ILE A 251 11.28 -8.13 1.67
N ILE A 252 10.11 -8.04 2.32
CA ILE A 252 8.82 -7.73 1.70
C ILE A 252 8.23 -6.48 2.33
N GLU A 253 7.48 -5.67 1.54
CA GLU A 253 6.88 -4.41 1.96
C GLU A 253 5.35 -4.43 1.83
N PRO A 254 4.63 -5.32 2.54
CA PRO A 254 3.18 -5.35 2.46
C PRO A 254 2.58 -4.09 3.07
N GLY A 255 1.74 -3.40 2.31
CA GLY A 255 0.90 -2.30 2.77
C GLY A 255 -0.57 -2.71 2.69
N ARG A 256 -1.15 -2.69 1.50
CA ARG A 256 -2.55 -3.07 1.24
C ARG A 256 -2.89 -4.46 1.76
N GLY A 257 -2.07 -5.47 1.47
CA GLY A 257 -2.29 -6.84 1.94
C GLY A 257 -2.25 -6.98 3.46
N MET A 258 -1.68 -5.99 4.19
CA MET A 258 -1.64 -5.99 5.65
C MET A 258 -2.90 -5.41 6.28
N VAL A 259 -3.45 -4.33 5.73
CA VAL A 259 -4.50 -3.55 6.40
C VAL A 259 -5.78 -3.40 5.57
N GLY A 260 -5.75 -3.66 4.26
CA GLY A 260 -6.86 -3.35 3.36
C GLY A 260 -8.19 -3.97 3.80
N ASN A 261 -8.22 -5.27 4.04
CA ASN A 261 -9.41 -6.00 4.47
C ASN A 261 -9.79 -5.80 5.95
N ALA A 262 -8.95 -5.11 6.72
CA ALA A 262 -9.23 -4.79 8.12
C ALA A 262 -10.14 -3.57 8.29
N GLY A 263 -10.29 -2.74 7.25
CA GLY A 263 -11.04 -1.49 7.30
C GLY A 263 -12.37 -1.56 6.58
N VAL A 264 -13.37 -0.89 7.17
CA VAL A 264 -14.70 -0.66 6.59
C VAL A 264 -15.05 0.80 6.77
N ILE A 265 -15.44 1.48 5.68
CA ILE A 265 -16.02 2.81 5.75
C ILE A 265 -17.53 2.67 5.86
N LYS A 266 -18.09 3.30 6.92
CA LYS A 266 -19.51 3.61 7.00
C LYS A 266 -19.78 4.90 6.25
N ALA A 267 -20.79 4.94 5.42
CA ALA A 267 -21.27 6.12 4.70
C ALA A 267 -22.81 6.12 4.64
N GLU A 268 -23.40 7.22 4.20
CA GLU A 268 -24.86 7.39 4.08
C GLU A 268 -25.24 7.76 2.65
N VAL A 269 -26.40 7.30 2.20
CA VAL A 269 -27.01 7.70 0.94
C VAL A 269 -27.62 9.10 1.09
N VAL A 270 -27.05 10.09 0.41
CA VAL A 270 -27.51 11.49 0.45
C VAL A 270 -28.64 11.75 -0.54
N LEU A 271 -28.55 11.10 -1.72
CA LEU A 271 -29.56 11.29 -2.78
C LEU A 271 -29.60 10.07 -3.69
N VAL A 272 -30.81 9.70 -4.12
CA VAL A 272 -31.06 8.80 -5.24
C VAL A 272 -31.88 9.55 -6.28
N SER A 273 -31.39 9.66 -7.52
CA SER A 273 -32.05 10.44 -8.57
C SER A 273 -31.78 9.87 -9.96
N LYS A 274 -32.52 10.36 -10.95
CA LYS A 274 -32.24 10.21 -12.38
C LYS A 274 -31.92 11.59 -12.97
N LYS A 275 -31.23 11.64 -14.12
CA LYS A 275 -30.92 12.89 -14.80
C LYS A 275 -32.02 13.32 -15.78
N ALA A 276 -32.84 12.36 -16.24
CA ALA A 276 -34.08 12.57 -16.98
C ALA A 276 -35.08 11.48 -16.61
N ASP A 277 -36.38 11.74 -16.74
CA ASP A 277 -37.43 10.74 -16.45
C ASP A 277 -37.31 9.49 -17.34
N THR A 278 -36.72 9.65 -18.53
CA THR A 278 -36.48 8.58 -19.50
C THR A 278 -35.20 7.79 -19.26
N ASP A 279 -34.34 8.24 -18.32
CA ASP A 279 -33.08 7.57 -18.06
C ASP A 279 -33.30 6.18 -17.45
N GLN A 280 -32.56 5.22 -17.99
CA GLN A 280 -32.53 3.85 -17.44
C GLN A 280 -31.58 3.76 -16.25
N MET A 281 -30.63 4.72 -16.10
CA MET A 281 -29.61 4.70 -15.06
C MET A 281 -29.97 5.66 -13.94
N ARG A 282 -29.99 5.15 -12.70
CA ARG A 282 -30.09 5.99 -11.51
C ARG A 282 -28.72 6.37 -10.98
N TRP A 283 -28.67 7.46 -10.26
CA TRP A 283 -27.50 7.99 -9.57
C TRP A 283 -27.70 7.85 -8.07
N VAL A 284 -26.72 7.27 -7.38
CA VAL A 284 -26.68 7.17 -5.92
C VAL A 284 -25.52 8.02 -5.42
N PHE A 285 -25.85 9.05 -4.65
CA PHE A 285 -24.87 9.96 -4.05
C PHE A 285 -24.65 9.54 -2.60
N LEU A 286 -23.38 9.37 -2.24
CA LEU A 286 -22.95 9.07 -0.88
C LEU A 286 -22.39 10.33 -0.21
N ASP A 287 -22.33 10.36 1.12
CA ASP A 287 -21.66 11.41 1.88
C ASP A 287 -20.11 11.26 1.89
N ILE A 288 -19.58 10.33 1.11
CA ILE A 288 -18.15 10.13 0.85
C ILE A 288 -17.90 9.91 -0.64
N GLY A 289 -16.74 10.37 -1.12
CA GLY A 289 -16.33 10.23 -2.51
C GLY A 289 -14.82 10.14 -2.67
N LYS A 290 -14.33 10.40 -3.88
CA LYS A 290 -12.90 10.38 -4.22
C LYS A 290 -12.09 11.30 -3.31
N PHE A 291 -12.59 12.50 -3.07
CA PHE A 291 -11.91 13.51 -2.26
C PHE A 291 -12.04 13.25 -0.75
N GLY A 292 -13.01 12.44 -0.34
CA GLY A 292 -13.23 12.07 1.06
C GLY A 292 -12.44 10.84 1.53
N GLY A 293 -11.61 10.23 0.65
CA GLY A 293 -10.81 9.06 0.99
C GLY A 293 -10.92 7.88 0.01
N LEU A 294 -11.80 7.96 -1.01
CA LEU A 294 -11.94 6.91 -2.02
C LEU A 294 -11.19 7.25 -3.33
N ALA A 295 -10.03 7.91 -3.22
CA ALA A 295 -9.24 8.33 -4.37
C ALA A 295 -8.80 7.18 -5.29
N GLU A 296 -8.66 5.97 -4.77
CA GLU A 296 -8.31 4.79 -5.59
C GLU A 296 -9.47 4.30 -6.49
N THR A 297 -10.65 4.92 -6.42
CA THR A 297 -11.71 4.76 -7.44
C THR A 297 -11.44 5.59 -8.70
N MET A 298 -10.33 6.36 -8.75
CA MET A 298 -9.88 7.03 -9.96
C MET A 298 -9.72 6.00 -11.09
N ASP A 299 -10.28 6.34 -12.28
CA ASP A 299 -10.38 5.43 -13.42
C ASP A 299 -11.05 4.08 -13.13
N GLU A 300 -11.76 3.98 -11.99
CA GLU A 300 -12.39 2.75 -11.47
C GLU A 300 -11.38 1.64 -11.17
N ALA A 301 -10.14 1.99 -10.86
CA ALA A 301 -9.06 1.03 -10.65
C ALA A 301 -9.37 0.09 -9.47
N ILE A 302 -9.80 0.62 -8.32
CA ILE A 302 -10.27 -0.19 -7.20
C ILE A 302 -11.79 -0.13 -7.10
N ARG A 303 -12.43 -1.30 -7.14
CA ARG A 303 -13.87 -1.45 -7.00
C ARG A 303 -14.18 -2.11 -5.67
N TYR A 304 -14.57 -1.28 -4.70
CA TYR A 304 -14.86 -1.73 -3.34
C TYR A 304 -16.18 -2.50 -3.25
N PRO A 305 -16.27 -3.58 -2.45
CA PRO A 305 -17.55 -4.18 -2.08
C PRO A 305 -18.36 -3.19 -1.23
N ILE A 306 -19.61 -2.94 -1.64
CA ILE A 306 -20.55 -2.09 -0.90
C ILE A 306 -21.66 -2.98 -0.38
N ARG A 307 -21.95 -2.87 0.93
CA ARG A 307 -22.98 -3.61 1.65
C ARG A 307 -24.01 -2.66 2.20
N THR A 308 -25.25 -3.11 2.25
CA THR A 308 -26.39 -2.34 2.77
C THR A 308 -27.26 -3.23 3.64
N ALA A 309 -28.14 -2.65 4.43
CA ALA A 309 -29.17 -3.39 5.16
C ALA A 309 -30.24 -4.02 4.23
N ARG A 310 -30.23 -3.64 2.95
CA ARG A 310 -31.16 -4.14 1.91
C ARG A 310 -30.52 -5.16 0.98
N ASP A 311 -29.33 -5.67 1.33
CA ASP A 311 -28.69 -6.73 0.57
C ASP A 311 -29.61 -7.97 0.52
N GLY A 312 -29.87 -8.46 -0.70
CA GLY A 312 -30.83 -9.54 -0.96
C GLY A 312 -32.12 -9.08 -1.68
N ASP A 313 -32.38 -7.77 -1.70
CA ASP A 313 -33.45 -7.22 -2.56
C ASP A 313 -33.03 -7.24 -4.04
N GLU A 314 -34.00 -6.94 -4.92
CA GLU A 314 -33.74 -6.81 -6.35
C GLU A 314 -32.68 -5.74 -6.62
N MET A 315 -31.71 -6.04 -7.49
CA MET A 315 -30.56 -5.18 -7.77
C MET A 315 -30.73 -4.46 -9.10
N GLU A 316 -30.32 -3.19 -9.15
CA GLU A 316 -30.27 -2.40 -10.38
C GLU A 316 -28.90 -1.70 -10.48
N ASN A 317 -28.37 -1.63 -11.70
CA ASN A 317 -27.14 -0.88 -11.96
C ASN A 317 -27.35 0.63 -11.75
N CYS A 318 -26.40 1.25 -11.11
CA CYS A 318 -26.40 2.69 -10.86
C CYS A 318 -25.01 3.30 -11.03
N VAL A 319 -24.97 4.62 -11.20
CA VAL A 319 -23.76 5.45 -11.05
C VAL A 319 -23.61 5.81 -9.58
N ILE A 320 -22.43 5.66 -9.02
CA ILE A 320 -22.14 6.06 -7.64
C ILE A 320 -21.26 7.32 -7.65
N ALA A 321 -21.67 8.34 -6.93
CA ALA A 321 -20.98 9.63 -6.84
C ALA A 321 -20.79 10.06 -5.38
N GLY A 322 -19.77 10.89 -5.14
CA GLY A 322 -19.52 11.53 -3.86
C GLY A 322 -20.28 12.85 -3.69
N PRO A 323 -20.11 13.50 -2.53
CA PRO A 323 -20.90 14.65 -2.12
C PRO A 323 -20.34 15.99 -2.59
N THR A 324 -19.13 16.05 -3.17
CA THR A 324 -18.47 17.31 -3.47
C THR A 324 -19.03 17.97 -4.73
N CYS A 325 -18.85 19.30 -4.84
CA CYS A 325 -19.27 20.05 -6.01
C CYS A 325 -18.33 19.88 -7.23
N ASP A 326 -17.39 18.95 -7.17
CA ASP A 326 -16.52 18.63 -8.29
C ASP A 326 -17.11 17.51 -9.15
N SER A 327 -17.20 17.74 -10.46
CA SER A 327 -17.73 16.75 -11.42
C SER A 327 -16.87 15.48 -11.52
N ALA A 328 -15.61 15.52 -11.07
CA ALA A 328 -14.75 14.34 -11.00
C ALA A 328 -15.08 13.40 -9.83
N ASP A 329 -15.95 13.82 -8.89
CA ASP A 329 -16.33 13.03 -7.72
C ASP A 329 -17.37 11.96 -8.04
N VAL A 330 -17.09 11.17 -9.07
CA VAL A 330 -17.88 10.02 -9.50
C VAL A 330 -17.03 8.77 -9.35
N LEU A 331 -17.49 7.81 -8.55
CA LEU A 331 -16.71 6.60 -8.23
C LEU A 331 -16.82 5.55 -9.34
N TYR A 332 -18.05 5.21 -9.73
CA TYR A 332 -18.34 4.16 -10.70
C TYR A 332 -19.40 4.61 -11.69
N GLU A 333 -19.00 4.90 -12.93
CA GLU A 333 -19.85 5.33 -14.05
C GLU A 333 -19.56 4.54 -15.33
N LYS A 334 -18.26 4.33 -15.64
CA LYS A 334 -17.83 3.58 -16.85
C LYS A 334 -18.35 2.14 -16.79
N THR A 335 -18.29 1.54 -15.59
CA THR A 335 -18.87 0.23 -15.27
C THR A 335 -19.84 0.43 -14.11
N PRO A 336 -21.14 0.59 -14.37
CA PRO A 336 -22.14 0.83 -13.34
C PRO A 336 -22.11 -0.21 -12.23
N TYR A 337 -22.52 0.20 -11.04
CA TYR A 337 -22.45 -0.63 -9.84
C TYR A 337 -23.84 -1.13 -9.44
N PRO A 338 -24.03 -2.46 -9.20
CA PRO A 338 -25.33 -2.98 -8.77
C PRO A 338 -25.58 -2.66 -7.29
N LEU A 339 -26.69 -1.96 -7.01
CA LEU A 339 -27.20 -1.70 -5.66
C LEU A 339 -28.70 -2.04 -5.59
N PRO A 340 -29.25 -2.36 -4.39
CA PRO A 340 -30.66 -2.67 -4.20
C PRO A 340 -31.56 -1.52 -4.72
N ILE A 341 -32.64 -1.87 -5.46
CA ILE A 341 -33.60 -0.89 -5.96
C ILE A 341 -34.29 -0.15 -4.80
N SER A 342 -34.51 -0.86 -3.70
CA SER A 342 -35.14 -0.33 -2.48
C SER A 342 -34.29 0.64 -1.68
N LEU A 343 -33.02 0.89 -2.09
CA LEU A 343 -32.11 1.81 -1.41
C LEU A 343 -32.66 3.25 -1.48
N THR A 344 -32.70 3.94 -0.34
CA THR A 344 -33.29 5.27 -0.19
C THR A 344 -32.35 6.23 0.54
N ILE A 345 -32.67 7.52 0.49
CA ILE A 345 -31.97 8.57 1.25
C ILE A 345 -31.99 8.25 2.73
N GLY A 346 -30.83 8.39 3.40
CA GLY A 346 -30.63 8.08 4.80
C GLY A 346 -30.26 6.62 5.07
N ASP A 347 -30.28 5.75 4.05
CA ASP A 347 -29.77 4.37 4.23
C ASP A 347 -28.27 4.38 4.42
N GLU A 348 -27.82 3.57 5.40
CA GLU A 348 -26.40 3.37 5.68
C GLU A 348 -25.80 2.35 4.71
N VAL A 349 -24.59 2.63 4.22
CA VAL A 349 -23.81 1.71 3.41
C VAL A 349 -22.45 1.44 4.06
N LEU A 350 -21.96 0.21 3.93
CA LEU A 350 -20.66 -0.23 4.41
C LEU A 350 -19.77 -0.54 3.21
N ILE A 351 -18.68 0.22 3.05
CA ILE A 351 -17.71 0.05 1.98
C ILE A 351 -16.55 -0.77 2.56
N GLU A 352 -16.45 -2.02 2.14
CA GLU A 352 -15.48 -3.00 2.66
C GLU A 352 -14.11 -2.89 1.96
N GLY A 353 -13.06 -3.35 2.63
CA GLY A 353 -11.71 -3.38 2.06
C GLY A 353 -11.00 -2.01 2.06
N THR A 354 -11.45 -1.09 2.89
CA THR A 354 -11.02 0.32 2.89
C THR A 354 -9.94 0.66 3.93
N GLY A 355 -9.27 -0.34 4.50
CA GLY A 355 -8.24 -0.13 5.53
C GLY A 355 -6.92 0.46 5.02
N ALA A 356 -6.69 0.47 3.69
CA ALA A 356 -5.48 0.98 3.07
C ALA A 356 -5.78 2.12 2.10
N TYR A 357 -4.92 3.16 2.10
CA TYR A 357 -4.96 4.28 1.13
C TYR A 357 -6.28 5.03 1.08
N THR A 358 -6.91 5.24 2.23
CA THR A 358 -8.16 5.98 2.39
C THR A 358 -7.95 7.25 3.19
N THR A 359 -7.73 7.18 4.50
CA THR A 359 -7.44 8.37 5.32
C THR A 359 -6.22 9.16 4.85
N THR A 360 -5.22 8.47 4.29
CA THR A 360 -4.00 9.08 3.73
C THR A 360 -4.23 9.78 2.39
N TYR A 361 -5.35 9.55 1.74
CA TYR A 361 -5.75 10.15 0.46
C TYR A 361 -6.97 11.07 0.58
N ALA A 362 -7.45 11.33 1.78
CA ALA A 362 -8.51 12.27 2.02
C ALA A 362 -8.00 13.71 1.85
N SER A 363 -8.73 14.54 1.13
CA SER A 363 -8.47 15.97 1.04
C SER A 363 -8.80 16.66 2.35
N VAL A 364 -8.19 17.83 2.57
CA VAL A 364 -8.42 18.66 3.75
C VAL A 364 -9.24 19.88 3.35
N ALA A 365 -10.40 20.03 3.98
CA ALA A 365 -11.30 21.19 3.84
C ALA A 365 -11.83 21.44 2.40
N PHE A 366 -11.75 20.46 1.49
CA PHE A 366 -12.38 20.63 0.17
C PHE A 366 -13.90 20.71 0.30
N ASN A 367 -14.52 21.75 -0.22
CA ASN A 367 -15.91 22.17 0.02
C ASN A 367 -16.31 22.28 1.51
N GLY A 368 -15.36 22.40 2.42
CA GLY A 368 -15.61 22.45 3.86
C GLY A 368 -15.84 21.09 4.52
N PHE A 369 -15.70 19.97 3.77
CA PHE A 369 -15.80 18.64 4.36
C PHE A 369 -14.60 18.34 5.24
N GLU A 370 -14.85 17.70 6.39
CA GLU A 370 -13.79 17.22 7.28
C GLU A 370 -13.06 16.03 6.64
N PRO A 371 -11.75 15.85 6.93
CA PRO A 371 -11.05 14.64 6.59
C PRO A 371 -11.72 13.40 7.19
N LEU A 372 -11.61 12.26 6.51
CA LEU A 372 -12.19 10.99 6.94
C LEU A 372 -11.74 10.64 8.36
N ARG A 373 -12.69 10.56 9.29
CA ARG A 373 -12.44 10.10 10.67
C ARG A 373 -12.08 8.62 10.67
N SER A 374 -11.15 8.23 11.52
CA SER A 374 -10.75 6.85 11.68
C SER A 374 -10.86 6.38 13.12
N TYR A 375 -11.39 5.20 13.31
CA TYR A 375 -11.43 4.47 14.57
C TYR A 375 -10.71 3.15 14.42
N VAL A 376 -9.87 2.81 15.38
CA VAL A 376 -9.13 1.55 15.42
C VAL A 376 -9.56 0.78 16.65
N ILE A 377 -10.05 -0.46 16.47
CA ILE A 377 -10.67 -1.29 17.52
C ILE A 377 -10.00 -2.65 17.63
#